data_c74b8842ed56f831ded70d1981f5c35d
#
_entry.id   c74b8842ed56f831ded70d1981f5c35d
#
_cell.length_a   1.000
_cell.length_b   1.000
_cell.length_c   1.000
_cell.angle_alpha   90.00
_cell.angle_beta   90.00
_cell.angle_gamma   90.00
#
_symmetry.space_group_name_H-M   'P 1'
#
loop_
_entity.id
_entity.type
_entity.pdbx_description
1 polymer ?
#
loop_
_entity_poly.entity_id
_entity_poly.type
_entity_poly.pdbx_seq_one_letter_code
_entity_poly.pdbx_strand_id
1 'polypeptide(L)'
;MLAYRHAFHAGNHADVLKHLVLAQVLRYMGEKDKAYTLVDTHAGAGGYSIESRYAQKNAEYGSGIAKLYDRKDLPAPLAAYVDLVRQFNPDGQLRQYPGSPAVAHLLMREQDRLRCYELHPTDHRILASYLETRPNTQVSDRDGF
;
A
#
# COMPACT_ATOMS: atom_id res chain seq x y z
N MET A 1 9.97 20.50 8.20
CA MET A 1 8.67 20.76 7.54
C MET A 1 8.18 19.49 6.85
N LEU A 2 6.95 19.09 7.13
CA LEU A 2 6.37 17.88 6.54
C LEU A 2 5.64 18.22 5.23
N ALA A 3 6.41 18.62 4.22
CA ALA A 3 5.85 19.07 2.94
C ALA A 3 5.50 17.91 2.00
N TYR A 4 6.16 16.76 2.16
CA TYR A 4 5.93 15.60 1.30
C TYR A 4 4.63 14.89 1.68
N ARG A 5 3.79 14.65 0.67
CA ARG A 5 2.61 13.81 0.82
C ARG A 5 2.56 12.82 -0.34
N HIS A 6 2.57 11.53 0.00
CA HIS A 6 2.57 10.47 -1.01
C HIS A 6 1.33 10.49 -1.90
N ALA A 7 0.24 11.08 -1.43
CA ALA A 7 -0.99 11.21 -2.21
C ALA A 7 -0.78 11.86 -3.59
N PHE A 8 0.24 12.74 -3.74
CA PHE A 8 0.58 13.32 -5.03
C PHE A 8 1.16 12.32 -6.02
N HIS A 9 1.76 11.23 -5.52
CA HIS A 9 2.55 10.29 -6.30
C HIS A 9 1.94 8.89 -6.33
N ALA A 10 0.83 8.69 -5.61
CA ALA A 10 0.24 7.37 -5.43
C ALA A 10 -0.06 6.69 -6.77
N GLY A 11 0.36 5.44 -6.89
CA GLY A 11 0.14 4.64 -8.09
C GLY A 11 1.07 4.92 -9.24
N ASN A 12 2.11 5.74 -9.05
CA ASN A 12 3.11 5.98 -10.11
C ASN A 12 3.95 4.71 -10.36
N HIS A 13 4.79 4.75 -11.40
CA HIS A 13 5.60 3.59 -11.77
C HIS A 13 6.54 3.12 -10.65
N ALA A 14 7.06 4.04 -9.84
CA ALA A 14 7.92 3.68 -8.72
C ALA A 14 7.13 2.94 -7.63
N ASP A 15 5.92 3.37 -7.33
CA ASP A 15 5.02 2.68 -6.42
C ASP A 15 4.70 1.27 -6.90
N VAL A 16 4.37 1.13 -8.19
CA VAL A 16 4.07 -0.18 -8.77
C VAL A 16 5.24 -1.13 -8.57
N LEU A 17 6.46 -0.69 -8.88
CA LEU A 17 7.65 -1.52 -8.71
C LEU A 17 7.88 -1.89 -7.25
N LYS A 18 7.83 -0.92 -6.35
CA LYS A 18 8.04 -1.15 -4.91
C LYS A 18 7.01 -2.13 -4.35
N HIS A 19 5.75 -1.94 -4.67
CA HIS A 19 4.68 -2.75 -4.12
C HIS A 19 4.63 -4.14 -4.74
N LEU A 20 5.03 -4.29 -5.99
CA LEU A 20 5.22 -5.60 -6.61
C LEU A 20 6.27 -6.40 -5.83
N VAL A 21 7.43 -5.80 -5.55
CA VAL A 21 8.49 -6.45 -4.79
C VAL A 21 8.02 -6.79 -3.38
N LEU A 22 7.37 -5.83 -2.71
CA LEU A 22 6.83 -6.05 -1.36
C LEU A 22 5.86 -7.25 -1.35
N ALA A 23 4.93 -7.30 -2.30
CA ALA A 23 3.96 -8.39 -2.39
C ALA A 23 4.65 -9.75 -2.56
N GLN A 24 5.67 -9.82 -3.41
CA GLN A 24 6.42 -11.07 -3.62
C GLN A 24 7.17 -11.49 -2.37
N VAL A 25 7.81 -10.56 -1.68
CA VAL A 25 8.53 -10.84 -0.43
C VAL A 25 7.57 -11.34 0.65
N LEU A 26 6.43 -10.69 0.82
CA LEU A 26 5.46 -11.09 1.84
C LEU A 26 4.85 -12.45 1.54
N ARG A 27 4.57 -12.76 0.29
CA ARG A 27 4.10 -14.10 -0.09
C ARG A 27 5.15 -15.17 0.21
N TYR A 28 6.40 -14.90 -0.11
CA TYR A 28 7.50 -15.81 0.19
C TYR A 28 7.65 -16.04 1.70
N MET A 29 7.61 -14.95 2.49
CA MET A 29 7.69 -15.06 3.95
C MET A 29 6.51 -15.84 4.53
N GLY A 30 5.34 -15.72 3.92
CA GLY A 30 4.13 -16.40 4.36
C GLY A 30 4.09 -17.90 4.05
N GLU A 31 5.01 -18.42 3.25
CA GLU A 31 5.09 -19.85 2.95
C GLU A 31 5.47 -20.69 4.17
N LYS A 32 6.12 -20.10 5.16
CA LYS A 32 6.53 -20.79 6.40
C LYS A 32 5.54 -20.46 7.52
N ASP A 33 5.36 -21.41 8.44
CA ASP A 33 4.46 -21.25 9.58
C ASP A 33 4.94 -20.20 10.59
N LYS A 34 6.26 -19.96 10.64
CA LYS A 34 6.83 -19.01 11.58
C LYS A 34 6.34 -17.60 11.31
N ALA A 35 5.86 -16.93 12.36
CA ALA A 35 5.46 -15.53 12.28
C ALA A 35 6.66 -14.62 12.04
N TYR A 36 6.42 -13.54 11.32
CA TYR A 36 7.44 -12.51 11.07
C TYR A 36 6.91 -11.12 11.45
N THR A 37 7.83 -10.16 11.53
CA THR A 37 7.51 -8.75 11.75
C THR A 37 7.88 -7.94 10.50
N LEU A 38 6.95 -7.14 10.01
CA LEU A 38 7.22 -6.14 8.99
C LEU A 38 7.27 -4.77 9.65
N VAL A 39 8.34 -4.03 9.38
CA VAL A 39 8.49 -2.65 9.82
C VAL A 39 8.43 -1.74 8.60
N ASP A 40 7.45 -0.84 8.55
CA ASP A 40 7.28 0.14 7.49
C ASP A 40 7.65 1.51 8.04
N THR A 41 8.83 1.99 7.70
CA THR A 41 9.40 3.22 8.26
C THR A 41 8.80 4.49 7.66
N HIS A 42 8.13 4.38 6.51
CA HIS A 42 7.50 5.50 5.79
C HIS A 42 6.15 5.02 5.27
N ALA A 43 5.23 4.81 6.21
CA ALA A 43 4.03 4.04 5.93
C ALA A 43 2.98 4.77 5.07
N GLY A 44 2.90 6.08 5.16
CA GLY A 44 1.87 6.85 4.47
C GLY A 44 0.50 6.68 5.08
N ALA A 45 -0.53 7.00 4.31
CA ALA A 45 -1.92 6.94 4.76
C ALA A 45 -2.54 5.53 4.68
N GLY A 46 -1.88 4.59 4.04
CA GLY A 46 -2.39 3.23 3.85
C GLY A 46 -3.15 3.04 2.56
N GLY A 47 -4.04 3.94 2.21
CA GLY A 47 -4.77 3.93 0.95
C GLY A 47 -4.92 5.33 0.41
N TYR A 48 -5.03 5.43 -0.92
CA TYR A 48 -5.09 6.72 -1.61
C TYR A 48 -6.21 6.74 -2.63
N SER A 49 -6.99 7.83 -2.65
CA SER A 49 -8.00 8.03 -3.68
C SER A 49 -7.35 8.57 -4.96
N ILE A 50 -7.52 7.84 -6.07
CA ILE A 50 -7.09 8.32 -7.40
C ILE A 50 -7.90 9.56 -7.80
N GLU A 51 -9.13 9.68 -7.31
CA GLU A 51 -10.01 10.79 -7.60
C GLU A 51 -9.72 12.05 -6.78
N SER A 52 -8.80 11.97 -5.79
CA SER A 52 -8.47 13.11 -4.95
C SER A 52 -7.79 14.22 -5.77
N ARG A 53 -7.96 15.47 -5.31
CA ARG A 53 -7.27 16.60 -5.95
C ARG A 53 -5.74 16.47 -5.90
N TYR A 54 -5.20 15.77 -4.90
CA TYR A 54 -3.77 15.52 -4.79
C TYR A 54 -3.27 14.61 -5.90
N ALA A 55 -3.98 13.51 -6.14
CA ALA A 55 -3.64 12.57 -7.21
C ALA A 55 -3.84 13.20 -8.59
N GLN A 56 -4.93 13.94 -8.78
CA GLN A 56 -5.26 14.56 -10.07
C GLN A 56 -4.28 15.68 -10.45
N LYS A 57 -3.71 16.36 -9.47
CA LYS A 57 -2.79 17.47 -9.73
C LYS A 57 -1.62 17.08 -10.62
N ASN A 58 -1.01 15.91 -10.36
CA ASN A 58 0.13 15.42 -11.12
C ASN A 58 -0.25 14.25 -12.03
N ALA A 59 -1.35 13.55 -11.74
CA ALA A 59 -1.86 12.39 -12.49
C ALA A 59 -0.79 11.32 -12.77
N GLU A 60 0.14 11.13 -11.84
CA GLU A 60 1.26 10.19 -12.01
C GLU A 60 0.80 8.73 -12.11
N TYR A 61 -0.37 8.39 -11.53
CA TYR A 61 -0.95 7.07 -11.65
C TYR A 61 -1.21 6.68 -13.12
N GLY A 62 -1.40 7.66 -14.00
CA GLY A 62 -1.66 7.43 -15.43
C GLY A 62 -0.52 6.72 -16.14
N SER A 63 0.74 6.94 -15.72
CA SER A 63 1.91 6.25 -16.26
C SER A 63 2.32 5.04 -15.43
N GLY A 64 1.60 4.74 -14.36
CA GLY A 64 1.84 3.63 -13.45
C GLY A 64 0.69 2.63 -13.49
N ILE A 65 -0.04 2.54 -12.38
CA ILE A 65 -1.08 1.51 -12.19
C ILE A 65 -2.18 1.56 -13.25
N ALA A 66 -2.55 2.75 -13.74
CA ALA A 66 -3.62 2.85 -14.73
C ALA A 66 -3.30 2.13 -16.03
N LYS A 67 -2.03 2.05 -16.42
CA LYS A 67 -1.61 1.32 -17.62
C LYS A 67 -1.73 -0.18 -17.48
N LEU A 68 -1.78 -0.70 -16.27
CA LEU A 68 -1.74 -2.13 -16.00
C LEU A 68 -3.10 -2.69 -15.61
N TYR A 69 -3.97 -1.85 -15.08
CA TYR A 69 -5.16 -2.30 -14.35
C TYR A 69 -6.09 -3.18 -15.18
N ASP A 70 -6.31 -2.85 -16.44
CA ASP A 70 -7.22 -3.58 -17.33
C ASP A 70 -6.52 -4.56 -18.25
N ARG A 71 -5.20 -4.68 -18.18
CA ARG A 71 -4.43 -5.58 -19.04
C ARG A 71 -4.58 -7.03 -18.58
N LYS A 72 -4.68 -7.94 -19.57
CA LYS A 72 -4.84 -9.38 -19.32
C LYS A 72 -3.62 -10.20 -19.74
N ASP A 73 -2.60 -9.55 -20.28
CA ASP A 73 -1.39 -10.16 -20.83
C ASP A 73 -0.17 -9.99 -19.91
N LEU A 74 -0.38 -9.72 -18.63
CA LEU A 74 0.70 -9.46 -17.69
C LEU A 74 1.40 -10.74 -17.25
N PRO A 75 2.72 -10.70 -16.99
CA PRO A 75 3.41 -11.82 -16.33
C PRO A 75 2.77 -12.14 -14.99
N ALA A 76 2.84 -13.41 -14.57
CA ALA A 76 2.13 -13.89 -13.38
C ALA A 76 2.37 -13.07 -12.10
N PRO A 77 3.61 -12.67 -11.74
CA PRO A 77 3.80 -11.85 -10.53
C PRO A 77 3.12 -10.49 -10.61
N LEU A 78 3.17 -9.86 -11.77
CA LEU A 78 2.56 -8.54 -11.98
C LEU A 78 1.03 -8.66 -12.01
N ALA A 79 0.49 -9.70 -12.64
CA ALA A 79 -0.94 -9.97 -12.63
C ALA A 79 -1.45 -10.18 -11.19
N ALA A 80 -0.71 -10.91 -10.37
CA ALA A 80 -1.05 -11.13 -8.96
C ALA A 80 -1.04 -9.82 -8.17
N TYR A 81 -0.09 -8.93 -8.45
CA TYR A 81 -0.07 -7.62 -7.82
C TYR A 81 -1.28 -6.76 -8.24
N VAL A 82 -1.61 -6.75 -9.52
CA VAL A 82 -2.78 -6.01 -10.01
C VAL A 82 -4.07 -6.56 -9.38
N ASP A 83 -4.15 -7.87 -9.16
CA ASP A 83 -5.29 -8.46 -8.44
C ASP A 83 -5.41 -7.95 -7.00
N LEU A 84 -4.30 -7.68 -6.32
CA LEU A 84 -4.34 -7.02 -5.00
C LEU A 84 -4.95 -5.63 -5.09
N VAL A 85 -4.57 -4.87 -6.10
CA VAL A 85 -5.15 -3.54 -6.33
C VAL A 85 -6.66 -3.65 -6.61
N ARG A 86 -7.08 -4.68 -7.36
CA ARG A 86 -8.51 -4.94 -7.59
C ARG A 86 -9.26 -5.24 -6.30
N GLN A 87 -8.68 -6.01 -5.39
CA GLN A 87 -9.30 -6.29 -4.10
C GLN A 87 -9.58 -5.01 -3.31
N PHE A 88 -8.76 -3.98 -3.53
CA PHE A 88 -8.93 -2.66 -2.93
C PHE A 88 -10.02 -1.82 -3.62
N ASN A 89 -10.54 -2.30 -4.74
CA ASN A 89 -11.55 -1.63 -5.55
C ASN A 89 -12.73 -2.58 -5.83
N PRO A 90 -13.62 -2.80 -4.85
CA PRO A 90 -14.68 -3.82 -4.96
C PRO A 90 -15.63 -3.65 -6.14
N ASP A 91 -15.84 -2.42 -6.61
CA ASP A 91 -16.72 -2.14 -7.75
C ASP A 91 -16.05 -2.40 -9.12
N GLY A 92 -14.79 -2.80 -9.12
CA GLY A 92 -14.03 -3.13 -10.33
C GLY A 92 -13.39 -1.94 -11.04
N GLN A 93 -13.69 -0.73 -10.64
CA GLN A 93 -13.07 0.47 -11.22
C GLN A 93 -11.90 0.96 -10.37
N LEU A 94 -10.84 1.43 -11.02
CA LEU A 94 -9.66 1.94 -10.31
C LEU A 94 -9.99 3.31 -9.68
N ARG A 95 -10.36 3.30 -8.41
CA ARG A 95 -10.67 4.50 -7.61
C ARG A 95 -9.72 4.70 -6.45
N GLN A 96 -9.21 3.60 -5.91
CA GLN A 96 -8.33 3.57 -4.74
C GLN A 96 -7.04 2.84 -5.07
N TYR A 97 -5.94 3.33 -4.52
CA TYR A 97 -4.65 2.67 -4.67
C TYR A 97 -4.11 2.27 -3.29
N PRO A 98 -3.77 0.99 -3.07
CA PRO A 98 -3.23 0.55 -1.78
C PRO A 98 -1.77 0.98 -1.62
N GLY A 99 -1.46 1.61 -0.48
CA GLY A 99 -0.08 1.85 -0.06
C GLY A 99 0.52 0.59 0.55
N SER A 100 1.78 0.67 0.98
CA SER A 100 2.49 -0.48 1.55
C SER A 100 1.77 -1.09 2.76
N PRO A 101 1.20 -0.32 3.71
CA PRO A 101 0.46 -0.94 4.81
C PRO A 101 -0.78 -1.70 4.36
N ALA A 102 -1.46 -1.26 3.30
CA ALA A 102 -2.62 -1.97 2.78
C ALA A 102 -2.21 -3.28 2.10
N VAL A 103 -1.13 -3.28 1.34
CA VAL A 103 -0.56 -4.51 0.76
C VAL A 103 -0.19 -5.48 1.88
N ALA A 104 0.45 -4.99 2.93
CA ALA A 104 0.79 -5.79 4.10
C ALA A 104 -0.45 -6.39 4.75
N HIS A 105 -1.47 -5.56 4.99
CA HIS A 105 -2.71 -6.01 5.60
C HIS A 105 -3.41 -7.12 4.79
N LEU A 106 -3.37 -7.02 3.45
CA LEU A 106 -4.00 -8.02 2.58
C LEU A 106 -3.23 -9.34 2.53
N LEU A 107 -1.91 -9.33 2.74
CA LEU A 107 -1.06 -10.50 2.57
C LEU A 107 -0.55 -11.12 3.87
N MET A 108 -0.41 -10.34 4.93
CA MET A 108 0.09 -10.82 6.21
C MET A 108 -0.99 -11.58 6.97
N ARG A 109 -0.56 -12.57 7.74
CA ARG A 109 -1.45 -13.37 8.58
C ARG A 109 -1.67 -12.69 9.92
N GLU A 110 -2.67 -13.15 10.69
CA GLU A 110 -2.97 -12.59 12.01
C GLU A 110 -1.79 -12.71 12.97
N GLN A 111 -1.02 -13.80 12.90
CA GLN A 111 0.14 -14.00 13.76
C GLN A 111 1.34 -13.15 13.39
N ASP A 112 1.38 -12.56 12.19
CA ASP A 112 2.47 -11.70 11.76
C ASP A 112 2.28 -10.30 12.35
N ARG A 113 3.40 -9.64 12.68
CA ARG A 113 3.38 -8.33 13.33
C ARG A 113 3.67 -7.24 12.31
N LEU A 114 2.86 -6.18 12.35
CA LEU A 114 3.03 -5.00 11.50
C LEU A 114 3.32 -3.78 12.37
N ARG A 115 4.41 -3.08 12.08
CA ARG A 115 4.81 -1.84 12.74
C ARG A 115 4.97 -0.75 11.71
N CYS A 116 4.13 0.27 11.78
CA CYS A 116 4.13 1.38 10.84
C CYS A 116 4.55 2.67 11.53
N TYR A 117 5.34 3.47 10.83
CA TYR A 117 5.78 4.79 11.28
C TYR A 117 5.36 5.83 10.24
N GLU A 118 4.66 6.86 10.68
CA GLU A 118 4.21 7.95 9.83
C GLU A 118 4.22 9.27 10.60
N LEU A 119 5.03 10.22 10.16
CA LEU A 119 5.20 11.51 10.81
C LEU A 119 4.09 12.51 10.48
N HIS A 120 3.52 12.44 9.27
CA HIS A 120 2.51 13.42 8.86
C HIS A 120 1.23 13.18 9.66
N PRO A 121 0.74 14.18 10.43
CA PRO A 121 -0.38 13.96 11.36
C PRO A 121 -1.65 13.45 10.69
N THR A 122 -1.99 13.98 9.53
CA THR A 122 -3.19 13.57 8.80
C THR A 122 -3.06 12.14 8.29
N ASP A 123 -1.92 11.81 7.68
CA ASP A 123 -1.69 10.46 7.13
C ASP A 123 -1.60 9.42 8.24
N HIS A 124 -0.97 9.76 9.37
CA HIS A 124 -0.94 8.91 10.55
C HIS A 124 -2.35 8.57 11.04
N ARG A 125 -3.22 9.57 11.12
CA ARG A 125 -4.59 9.39 11.58
C ARG A 125 -5.39 8.48 10.66
N ILE A 126 -5.26 8.68 9.34
CA ILE A 126 -5.92 7.85 8.34
C ILE A 126 -5.44 6.40 8.46
N LEU A 127 -4.13 6.21 8.55
CA LEU A 127 -3.53 4.88 8.67
C LEU A 127 -3.95 4.16 9.94
N ALA A 128 -3.92 4.85 11.07
CA ALA A 128 -4.32 4.28 12.36
C ALA A 128 -5.78 3.81 12.32
N SER A 129 -6.66 4.60 11.72
CA SER A 129 -8.06 4.23 11.55
C SER A 129 -8.21 3.00 10.64
N TYR A 130 -7.48 2.96 9.54
CA TYR A 130 -7.53 1.84 8.59
C TYR A 130 -7.12 0.51 9.23
N LEU A 131 -6.08 0.54 10.08
CA LEU A 131 -5.52 -0.66 10.70
C LEU A 131 -6.06 -0.94 12.10
N GLU A 132 -7.06 -0.19 12.55
CA GLU A 132 -7.55 -0.21 13.93
C GLU A 132 -7.92 -1.60 14.44
N THR A 133 -8.55 -2.43 13.59
CA THR A 133 -9.02 -3.76 13.99
C THR A 133 -8.03 -4.89 13.70
N ARG A 134 -6.90 -4.57 13.07
CA ARG A 134 -5.93 -5.60 12.74
C ARG A 134 -5.13 -6.01 13.98
N PRO A 135 -5.08 -7.32 14.33
CA PRO A 135 -4.28 -7.77 15.46
C PRO A 135 -2.78 -7.61 15.21
N ASN A 136 -1.99 -7.56 16.28
CA ASN A 136 -0.52 -7.51 16.22
C ASN A 136 0.01 -6.36 15.36
N THR A 137 -0.62 -5.17 15.48
CA THR A 137 -0.31 -4.01 14.64
C THR A 137 -0.10 -2.79 15.51
N GLN A 138 0.96 -2.03 15.22
CA GLN A 138 1.23 -0.73 15.85
C GLN A 138 1.43 0.33 14.77
N VAL A 139 0.81 1.49 14.98
CA VAL A 139 0.98 2.66 14.12
C VAL A 139 1.51 3.79 15.00
N SER A 140 2.72 4.26 14.69
CA SER A 140 3.42 5.28 15.47
C SER A 140 3.55 6.58 14.69
N ASP A 141 3.42 7.71 15.39
CA ASP A 141 3.65 9.05 14.83
C ASP A 141 5.11 9.51 14.96
N ARG A 142 6.01 8.61 15.30
CA ARG A 142 7.43 8.89 15.44
C ARG A 142 8.17 8.70 14.12
N ASP A 143 9.39 9.20 14.10
CA ASP A 143 10.33 8.94 13.00
C ASP A 143 10.63 7.43 12.95
N GLY A 144 10.56 6.85 11.76
CA GLY A 144 10.83 5.42 11.55
C GLY A 144 12.32 5.08 11.62
N PHE A 145 13.18 6.09 11.64
CA PHE A 145 14.58 5.93 11.87
C PHE A 145 14.89 6.13 13.36
#